data_14d75ff809212b7e19fe210a0cf91269
#
_entry.id   14d75ff809212b7e19fe210a0cf91269
#
_cell.length_a   1.000
_cell.length_b   1.000
_cell.length_c   1.000
_cell.angle_alpha   90.00
_cell.angle_beta   90.00
_cell.angle_gamma   90.00
#
_symmetry.space_group_name_H-M   'P 1'
#
loop_
_entity.id
_entity.type
_entity.pdbx_description
1 polymer ?
#
loop_
_entity_poly.entity_id
_entity_poly.type
_entity_poly.pdbx_seq_one_letter_code
_entity_poly.pdbx_strand_id
1 'polypeptide(L)'
;MVNMLVTVNISKGWNTWCQMAKGLEPRMNEVGSKILWAGCTADESAVYVLVEMNDPSFLKSFGEQQEIVAIREAGGADVSSTTPITEISNYFIS
;
A
#
# COMPACT_ATOMS: atom_id res chain seq x y z
N MET A 1 3.71 -16.72 -3.53
CA MET A 1 3.32 -15.40 -2.99
C MET A 1 4.56 -14.54 -2.77
N VAL A 2 4.47 -13.28 -3.10
CA VAL A 2 5.56 -12.31 -2.94
C VAL A 2 5.13 -11.28 -1.90
N ASN A 3 6.02 -10.96 -0.97
CA ASN A 3 5.80 -9.89 -0.01
C ASN A 3 6.71 -8.72 -0.41
N MET A 4 6.10 -7.60 -0.80
CA MET A 4 6.84 -6.44 -1.28
C MET A 4 6.72 -5.29 -0.29
N LEU A 5 7.87 -4.72 0.09
CA LEU A 5 7.89 -3.49 0.87
C LEU A 5 7.79 -2.30 -0.09
N VAL A 6 6.79 -1.47 0.15
CA VAL A 6 6.44 -0.34 -0.72
C VAL A 6 6.37 0.93 0.12
N THR A 7 6.78 2.05 -0.43
CA THR A 7 6.59 3.35 0.19
C THR A 7 5.77 4.28 -0.70
N VAL A 8 5.04 5.20 -0.06
CA VAL A 8 4.25 6.23 -0.75
C VAL A 8 4.17 7.47 0.14
N ASN A 9 4.27 8.64 -0.47
CA ASN A 9 4.07 9.90 0.25
C ASN A 9 2.59 10.15 0.48
N ILE A 10 2.26 10.72 1.66
CA ILE A 10 0.89 11.06 2.02
C ILE A 10 0.80 12.51 2.47
N SER A 11 -0.40 13.11 2.31
CA SER A 11 -0.62 14.53 2.62
C SER A 11 -1.80 14.80 3.55
N LYS A 12 -2.55 13.78 3.95
CA LYS A 12 -3.76 13.92 4.79
C LYS A 12 -3.66 13.20 6.12
N GLY A 13 -2.44 12.78 6.51
CA GLY A 13 -2.17 12.14 7.78
C GLY A 13 -2.43 10.63 7.79
N TRP A 14 -1.95 10.01 8.86
CA TRP A 14 -1.98 8.55 9.03
C TRP A 14 -3.40 7.99 9.16
N ASN A 15 -4.25 8.65 9.96
CA ASN A 15 -5.61 8.13 10.18
C ASN A 15 -6.43 8.11 8.89
N THR A 16 -6.30 9.14 8.07
CA THR A 16 -6.99 9.22 6.78
C THR A 16 -6.49 8.13 5.84
N TRP A 17 -5.19 7.91 5.80
CA TRP A 17 -4.60 6.83 5.00
C TRP A 17 -5.10 5.47 5.46
N CYS A 18 -5.17 5.21 6.77
CA CYS A 18 -5.66 3.94 7.31
C CYS A 18 -7.11 3.67 6.91
N GLN A 19 -7.98 4.67 6.94
CA GLN A 19 -9.36 4.52 6.53
C GLN A 19 -9.46 4.16 5.04
N MET A 20 -8.65 4.80 4.22
CA MET A 20 -8.57 4.49 2.79
C MET A 20 -8.09 3.04 2.57
N ALA A 21 -7.04 2.63 3.27
CA ALA A 21 -6.48 1.29 3.15
C ALA A 21 -7.53 0.22 3.53
N LYS A 22 -8.26 0.44 4.61
CA LYS A 22 -9.35 -0.46 5.01
C LYS A 22 -10.42 -0.57 3.93
N GLY A 23 -10.72 0.53 3.27
CA GLY A 23 -11.70 0.54 2.18
C GLY A 23 -11.23 -0.22 0.94
N LEU A 24 -9.91 -0.35 0.75
CA LEU A 24 -9.33 -1.10 -0.37
C LEU A 24 -9.18 -2.60 -0.07
N GLU A 25 -9.16 -3.01 1.19
CA GLU A 25 -8.94 -4.42 1.56
C GLU A 25 -9.83 -5.42 0.80
N PRO A 26 -11.17 -5.20 0.71
CA PRO A 26 -12.01 -6.16 -0.02
C PRO A 26 -11.59 -6.34 -1.47
N ARG A 27 -11.22 -5.26 -2.15
CA ARG A 27 -10.77 -5.32 -3.54
C ARG A 27 -9.41 -6.00 -3.68
N MET A 28 -8.51 -5.77 -2.74
CA MET A 28 -7.22 -6.45 -2.71
C MET A 28 -7.42 -7.96 -2.50
N ASN A 29 -8.28 -8.34 -1.57
CA ASN A 29 -8.55 -9.74 -1.28
C ASN A 29 -9.13 -10.47 -2.49
N GLU A 30 -9.96 -9.81 -3.29
CA GLU A 30 -10.53 -10.39 -4.51
C GLU A 30 -9.46 -10.81 -5.51
N VAL A 31 -8.32 -10.14 -5.52
CA VAL A 31 -7.20 -10.44 -6.42
C VAL A 31 -6.06 -11.17 -5.72
N GLY A 32 -6.34 -11.73 -4.53
CA GLY A 32 -5.38 -12.55 -3.80
C GLY A 32 -4.26 -11.77 -3.11
N SER A 33 -4.53 -10.52 -2.74
CA SER A 33 -3.54 -9.66 -2.10
C SER A 33 -4.03 -9.15 -0.75
N LYS A 34 -3.10 -8.76 0.12
CA LYS A 34 -3.44 -8.14 1.40
C LYS A 34 -2.26 -7.33 1.94
N ILE A 35 -2.58 -6.38 2.81
CA ILE A 35 -1.59 -5.64 3.56
C ILE A 35 -1.25 -6.44 4.82
N LEU A 36 0.01 -6.82 4.97
CA LEU A 36 0.48 -7.56 6.14
C LEU A 36 0.85 -6.62 7.28
N TRP A 37 1.37 -5.46 6.94
CA TRP A 37 1.85 -4.48 7.90
C TRP A 37 1.96 -3.12 7.22
N ALA A 38 1.71 -2.07 7.98
CA ALA A 38 1.92 -0.70 7.51
C ALA A 38 2.32 0.19 8.69
N GLY A 39 3.12 1.20 8.40
CA GLY A 39 3.52 2.20 9.36
C GLY A 39 3.82 3.51 8.66
N CYS A 40 3.84 4.61 9.39
CA CYS A 40 4.18 5.91 8.83
C CYS A 40 5.39 6.52 9.53
N THR A 41 6.00 7.49 8.86
CA THR A 41 7.08 8.28 9.44
C THR A 41 6.54 9.14 10.58
N ALA A 42 7.43 9.59 11.46
CA ALA A 42 7.03 10.38 12.63
C ALA A 42 6.30 11.67 12.27
N ASP A 43 6.64 12.27 11.14
CA ASP A 43 5.99 13.49 10.64
C ASP A 43 4.76 13.21 9.76
N GLU A 44 4.39 11.93 9.60
CA GLU A 44 3.26 11.47 8.78
C GLU A 44 3.34 11.93 7.32
N SER A 45 4.55 12.04 6.78
CA SER A 45 4.75 12.43 5.38
C SER A 45 4.83 11.25 4.43
N ALA A 46 5.11 10.05 4.94
CA ALA A 46 5.25 8.84 4.13
C ALA A 46 4.78 7.60 4.89
N VAL A 47 4.28 6.64 4.14
CA VAL A 47 3.85 5.34 4.67
C VAL A 47 4.73 4.26 4.07
N TYR A 48 5.05 3.25 4.87
CA TYR A 48 5.73 2.03 4.46
C TYR A 48 4.75 0.88 4.62
N VAL A 49 4.59 0.08 3.59
CA VAL A 49 3.57 -0.98 3.54
C VAL A 49 4.21 -2.27 3.10
N LEU A 50 3.95 -3.35 3.83
CA LEU A 50 4.34 -4.68 3.40
C LEU A 50 3.10 -5.35 2.80
N VAL A 51 3.13 -5.59 1.49
CA VAL A 51 1.99 -6.10 0.72
C VAL A 51 2.28 -7.52 0.26
N GLU A 52 1.39 -8.45 0.58
CA GLU A 52 1.42 -9.81 0.04
C GLU A 52 0.66 -9.83 -1.28
N MET A 53 1.27 -10.40 -2.33
CA MET A 53 0.68 -10.41 -3.67
C MET A 53 1.05 -11.69 -4.42
N ASN A 54 0.25 -12.08 -5.41
CA ASN A 54 0.49 -13.28 -6.22
C ASN A 54 1.74 -13.14 -7.08
N ASP A 55 1.96 -11.97 -7.64
CA ASP A 55 3.18 -11.65 -8.39
C ASP A 55 3.49 -10.15 -8.33
N PRO A 56 4.74 -9.76 -8.65
CA PRO A 56 5.15 -8.36 -8.56
C PRO A 56 4.37 -7.38 -9.44
N SER A 57 3.73 -7.87 -10.50
CA SER A 57 2.95 -7.01 -11.40
C SER A 57 1.68 -6.45 -10.73
N PHE A 58 1.26 -7.00 -9.59
CA PHE A 58 0.11 -6.52 -8.83
C PHE A 58 0.19 -5.02 -8.56
N LEU A 59 1.34 -4.51 -8.13
CA LEU A 59 1.48 -3.09 -7.82
C LEU A 59 1.11 -2.20 -9.00
N LYS A 60 1.48 -2.62 -10.20
CA LYS A 60 1.16 -1.88 -11.40
C LYS A 60 -0.26 -2.15 -11.88
N SER A 61 -0.64 -3.42 -11.99
CA SER A 61 -1.94 -3.79 -12.56
C SER A 61 -3.11 -3.39 -11.68
N PHE A 62 -2.97 -3.47 -10.35
CA PHE A 62 -4.01 -3.07 -9.40
C PHE A 62 -3.91 -1.58 -9.07
N GLY A 63 -2.72 -1.15 -8.64
CA GLY A 63 -2.51 0.19 -8.09
C GLY A 63 -2.67 1.32 -9.09
N GLU A 64 -2.55 1.03 -10.39
CA GLU A 64 -2.68 2.01 -11.47
C GLU A 64 -4.07 2.01 -12.13
N GLN A 65 -4.99 1.15 -11.69
CA GLN A 65 -6.38 1.22 -12.15
C GLN A 65 -6.96 2.58 -11.78
N GLN A 66 -7.65 3.22 -12.71
CA GLN A 66 -8.16 4.58 -12.52
C GLN A 66 -9.00 4.71 -11.26
N GLU A 67 -9.87 3.75 -10.98
CA GLU A 67 -10.72 3.73 -9.80
C GLU A 67 -9.90 3.64 -8.51
N ILE A 68 -8.86 2.80 -8.52
CA ILE A 68 -7.98 2.62 -7.35
C ILE A 68 -7.14 3.88 -7.12
N VAL A 69 -6.63 4.49 -8.17
CA VAL A 69 -5.90 5.76 -8.09
C VAL A 69 -6.76 6.83 -7.44
N ALA A 70 -8.02 6.96 -7.87
CA ALA A 70 -8.93 7.95 -7.30
C ALA A 70 -9.17 7.72 -5.80
N ILE A 71 -9.35 6.48 -5.37
CA ILE A 71 -9.52 6.12 -3.96
C ILE A 71 -8.28 6.47 -3.16
N ARG A 72 -7.09 6.12 -3.68
CA ARG A 72 -5.83 6.37 -3.00
C ARG A 72 -5.56 7.87 -2.86
N GLU A 73 -5.80 8.65 -3.92
CA GLU A 73 -5.62 10.10 -3.87
C GLU A 73 -6.60 10.76 -2.90
N ALA A 74 -7.84 10.32 -2.85
CA ALA A 74 -8.82 10.81 -1.88
C ALA A 74 -8.37 10.53 -0.44
N GLY A 75 -7.62 9.45 -0.22
CA GLY A 75 -7.03 9.11 1.07
C GLY A 75 -5.72 9.84 1.38
N GLY A 76 -5.30 10.74 0.49
CA GLY A 76 -4.11 11.56 0.70
C GLY A 76 -2.82 10.99 0.11
N ALA A 77 -2.87 9.86 -0.60
CA ALA A 77 -1.68 9.29 -1.22
C ALA A 77 -1.27 10.07 -2.47
N ASP A 78 0.02 10.38 -2.57
CA ASP A 78 0.61 10.82 -3.83
C ASP A 78 0.95 9.56 -4.63
N VAL A 79 0.03 9.14 -5.48
CA VAL A 79 0.14 7.86 -6.20
C VAL A 79 1.41 7.78 -7.03
N SER A 80 1.84 8.90 -7.63
CA SER A 80 3.07 8.94 -8.43
C SER A 80 4.34 8.66 -7.62
N SER A 81 4.28 8.85 -6.30
CA SER A 81 5.40 8.59 -5.41
C SER A 81 5.51 7.13 -4.96
N THR A 82 4.55 6.29 -5.33
CA THR A 82 4.55 4.88 -4.95
C THR A 82 5.81 4.19 -5.48
N THR A 83 6.62 3.66 -4.57
CA THR A 83 7.90 3.06 -4.92
C THR A 83 8.06 1.71 -4.26
N PRO A 84 8.16 0.61 -5.03
CA PRO A 84 8.55 -0.68 -4.46
C PRO A 84 10.02 -0.60 -4.06
N ILE A 85 10.31 -0.95 -2.80
CA ILE A 85 11.66 -0.87 -2.26
C ILE A 85 12.40 -2.19 -2.47
N THR A 86 11.82 -3.27 -1.95
CA THR A 86 12.43 -4.60 -2.03
C THR A 86 11.41 -5.67 -1.69
N GLU A 87 11.64 -6.87 -2.19
CA GLU A 87 10.93 -8.06 -1.72
C GLU A 87 11.43 -8.44 -0.33
N ILE A 88 10.52 -8.80 0.55
CA ILE A 88 10.82 -9.26 1.91
C ILE A 88 10.53 -10.75 1.99
N SER A 89 11.57 -11.57 2.08
CA SER A 89 11.41 -13.02 2.14
C SER A 89 11.26 -13.54 3.56
N ASN A 90 11.82 -12.85 4.54
CA ASN A 90 11.72 -13.24 5.96
C ASN A 90 11.51 -12.00 6.81
N TYR A 91 10.66 -12.13 7.84
CA TYR A 91 10.45 -11.04 8.80
C TYR A 91 10.11 -11.63 10.17
N PHE A 92 10.37 -10.84 11.19
CA PHE A 92 10.13 -11.19 12.58
C PHE A 92 8.94 -10.41 13.13
N ILE A 93 8.04 -11.14 13.79
CA ILE A 93 6.92 -10.52 14.54
C ILE A 93 7.05 -11.00 15.98
N SER A 94 7.28 -10.06 16.88
CA SER A 94 7.40 -10.37 18.32
C SER A 94 6.03 -10.58 18.99
#